data_f7402574c031a51f700e806a17708b92
#
_entry.id   f7402574c031a51f700e806a17708b92
#
_cell.length_a   1.000
_cell.length_b   1.000
_cell.length_c   1.000
_cell.angle_alpha   90.00
_cell.angle_beta   90.00
_cell.angle_gamma   90.00
#
_symmetry.space_group_name_H-M   'P 1'
#
loop_
_entity.id
_entity.type
_entity.pdbx_description
1 polymer ?
#
loop_
_entity_poly.entity_id
_entity_poly.type
_entity_poly.pdbx_seq_one_letter_code
_entity_poly.pdbx_strand_id
1 'polypeptide(L)'
;MRIAETLRRLIGPVELIHEQAGPRLLRLTQLGIFALWILKLSLDPLWRLSVLPKEMFRPVGVLNLLSPSALEQLMSPMGLCVFLISTILVATFAALHRWFLLTSTLAAILLTVYSSIIRSFGPAVHTDIVLLLAAYALTGFAWADFVAPKASGRYTYPLVTIIALLTLSYCIVGLNRVITGGIPVFAGDTMEVWAIDASLRGYYFNTNIGWHIPEWPVTLFFLQSGLPVITVFEILAPLSLAVPHFRWIFIPVMLSFHLLSLVFMNIFFFDDMFCYLLLVDWSRRFPALARKAG
;
A
#
# COMPACT_ATOMS: atom_id res chain seq x y z
N MET A 1 29.44 -9.01 -24.41
CA MET A 1 28.32 -9.59 -25.21
C MET A 1 27.69 -10.83 -24.56
N ARG A 2 28.45 -11.86 -24.14
CA ARG A 2 27.91 -13.10 -23.51
C ARG A 2 27.08 -12.90 -22.23
N ILE A 3 27.49 -11.98 -21.34
CA ILE A 3 26.76 -11.72 -20.07
C ILE A 3 25.36 -11.15 -20.35
N ALA A 4 25.23 -10.21 -21.29
CA ALA A 4 23.94 -9.62 -21.65
C ALA A 4 22.99 -10.65 -22.28
N GLU A 5 23.51 -11.59 -23.04
CA GLU A 5 22.73 -12.67 -23.66
C GLU A 5 22.31 -13.73 -22.63
N THR A 6 23.16 -14.04 -21.68
CA THR A 6 22.85 -14.94 -20.56
C THR A 6 21.79 -14.29 -19.66
N LEU A 7 21.91 -13.00 -19.33
CA LEU A 7 20.91 -12.25 -18.59
C LEU A 7 19.57 -12.22 -19.33
N ARG A 8 19.53 -11.97 -20.63
CA ARG A 8 18.30 -12.04 -21.43
C ARG A 8 17.65 -13.42 -21.39
N ARG A 9 18.41 -14.49 -21.41
CA ARG A 9 17.88 -15.86 -21.30
C ARG A 9 17.31 -16.16 -19.91
N LEU A 10 17.93 -15.65 -18.86
CA LEU A 10 17.48 -15.81 -17.47
C LEU A 10 16.28 -14.93 -17.14
N ILE A 11 16.28 -13.68 -17.59
CA ILE A 11 15.23 -12.70 -17.31
C ILE A 11 14.00 -12.92 -18.20
N GLY A 12 14.20 -13.52 -19.39
CA GLY A 12 13.14 -13.63 -20.40
C GLY A 12 12.84 -12.32 -21.11
N PRO A 13 11.75 -12.23 -21.85
CA PRO A 13 11.35 -10.99 -22.52
C PRO A 13 10.96 -9.94 -21.48
N VAL A 14 11.49 -8.73 -21.64
CA VAL A 14 11.07 -7.55 -20.87
C VAL A 14 9.79 -7.03 -21.50
N GLU A 15 8.70 -7.08 -20.77
CA GLU A 15 7.39 -6.67 -21.24
C GLU A 15 6.75 -5.70 -20.27
N LEU A 16 6.30 -4.55 -20.78
CA LEU A 16 5.54 -3.61 -19.95
C LEU A 16 4.19 -4.23 -19.60
N ILE A 17 3.92 -4.34 -18.32
CA ILE A 17 2.62 -4.81 -17.82
C ILE A 17 1.52 -3.83 -18.22
N HIS A 18 0.32 -4.36 -18.54
CA HIS A 18 -0.85 -3.56 -18.93
C HIS A 18 -0.70 -2.69 -20.18
N GLU A 19 0.19 -3.03 -21.09
CA GLU A 19 0.37 -2.27 -22.35
C GLU A 19 -0.96 -2.10 -23.13
N GLN A 20 -1.82 -3.11 -23.05
CA GLN A 20 -3.14 -3.13 -23.70
C GLN A 20 -4.30 -2.71 -22.80
N ALA A 21 -4.02 -2.08 -21.64
CA ALA A 21 -5.06 -1.71 -20.71
C ALA A 21 -6.11 -0.80 -21.33
N GLY A 22 -7.37 -1.13 -21.07
CA GLY A 22 -8.54 -0.37 -21.50
C GLY A 22 -9.18 0.42 -20.35
N PRO A 23 -10.17 1.27 -20.66
CA PRO A 23 -10.85 2.10 -19.67
C PRO A 23 -11.56 1.28 -18.57
N ARG A 24 -12.01 0.06 -18.91
CA ARG A 24 -12.68 -0.82 -17.93
C ARG A 24 -11.74 -1.30 -16.85
N LEU A 25 -10.50 -1.69 -17.20
CA LEU A 25 -9.52 -2.12 -16.22
C LEU A 25 -9.16 -0.98 -15.27
N LEU A 26 -8.92 0.21 -15.80
CA LEU A 26 -8.65 1.39 -14.96
C LEU A 26 -9.83 1.73 -14.05
N ARG A 27 -11.07 1.62 -14.55
CA ARG A 27 -12.28 1.82 -13.74
C ARG A 27 -12.39 0.82 -12.58
N LEU A 28 -12.11 -0.46 -12.83
CA LEU A 28 -12.11 -1.49 -11.79
C LEU A 28 -11.01 -1.22 -10.75
N THR A 29 -9.82 -0.82 -11.20
CA THR A 29 -8.74 -0.43 -10.29
C THR A 29 -9.12 0.77 -9.43
N GLN A 30 -9.69 1.81 -10.03
CA GLN A 30 -10.19 2.99 -9.34
C GLN A 30 -11.24 2.61 -8.28
N LEU A 31 -12.25 1.81 -8.68
CA LEU A 31 -13.27 1.33 -7.77
C LEU A 31 -12.63 0.57 -6.59
N GLY A 32 -11.70 -0.34 -6.87
CA GLY A 32 -11.01 -1.12 -5.85
C GLY A 32 -10.20 -0.26 -4.88
N ILE A 33 -9.38 0.67 -5.37
CA ILE A 33 -8.55 1.55 -4.53
C ILE A 33 -9.44 2.41 -3.59
N PHE A 34 -10.48 3.05 -4.11
CA PHE A 34 -11.35 3.87 -3.26
C PHE A 34 -12.27 3.04 -2.37
N ALA A 35 -12.68 1.83 -2.79
CA ALA A 35 -13.42 0.92 -1.92
C ALA A 35 -12.56 0.44 -0.73
N LEU A 36 -11.28 0.16 -0.96
CA LEU A 36 -10.33 -0.16 0.13
C LEU A 36 -10.15 1.01 1.08
N TRP A 37 -10.08 2.24 0.58
CA TRP A 37 -10.05 3.42 1.43
C TRP A 37 -11.32 3.56 2.27
N ILE A 38 -12.49 3.37 1.67
CA ILE A 38 -13.77 3.41 2.39
C ILE A 38 -13.78 2.33 3.49
N LEU A 39 -13.35 1.11 3.16
CA LEU A 39 -13.25 0.03 4.13
C LEU A 39 -12.31 0.40 5.29
N LYS A 40 -11.11 0.88 4.98
CA LYS A 40 -10.11 1.30 5.97
C LYS A 40 -10.65 2.40 6.89
N LEU A 41 -11.21 3.46 6.31
CA LEU A 41 -11.81 4.56 7.06
C LEU A 41 -12.97 4.11 7.94
N SER A 42 -13.73 3.09 7.50
CA SER A 42 -14.85 2.54 8.26
C SER A 42 -14.39 1.65 9.43
N LEU A 43 -13.23 1.00 9.28
CA LEU A 43 -12.65 0.16 10.33
C LEU A 43 -11.87 0.96 11.38
N ASP A 44 -11.37 2.15 11.01
CA ASP A 44 -10.57 3.01 11.88
C ASP A 44 -11.44 4.11 12.50
N PRO A 45 -11.92 3.94 13.73
CA PRO A 45 -12.80 4.93 14.38
C PRO A 45 -12.02 6.15 14.86
N LEU A 46 -11.71 7.09 13.95
CA LEU A 46 -10.89 8.28 14.22
C LEU A 46 -11.33 9.08 15.45
N TRP A 47 -12.65 9.12 15.75
CA TRP A 47 -13.16 9.85 16.92
C TRP A 47 -12.58 9.33 18.24
N ARG A 48 -12.09 8.08 18.28
CA ARG A 48 -11.41 7.53 19.47
C ARG A 48 -10.07 8.21 19.75
N LEU A 49 -9.47 8.83 18.76
CA LEU A 49 -8.22 9.57 18.97
C LEU A 49 -8.43 10.81 19.83
N SER A 50 -9.65 11.35 19.87
CA SER A 50 -9.98 12.53 20.69
C SER A 50 -9.97 12.27 22.20
N VAL A 51 -10.03 10.99 22.64
CA VAL A 51 -9.93 10.62 24.06
C VAL A 51 -8.49 10.37 24.53
N LEU A 52 -7.54 10.35 23.59
CA LEU A 52 -6.14 10.20 23.93
C LEU A 52 -5.60 11.50 24.57
N PRO A 53 -4.62 11.40 25.48
CA PRO A 53 -3.96 12.56 26.05
C PRO A 53 -3.41 13.50 24.96
N LYS A 54 -3.64 14.81 25.12
CA LYS A 54 -3.17 15.82 24.13
C LYS A 54 -1.64 15.80 23.97
N GLU A 55 -0.93 15.39 24.97
CA GLU A 55 0.53 15.27 25.01
C GLU A 55 1.06 14.18 24.03
N MET A 56 0.21 13.20 23.70
CA MET A 56 0.54 12.17 22.70
C MET A 56 0.43 12.69 21.26
N PHE A 57 -0.30 13.79 21.05
CA PHE A 57 -0.50 14.35 19.74
C PHE A 57 0.66 15.27 19.35
N ARG A 58 1.37 14.89 18.30
CA ARG A 58 2.44 15.68 17.70
C ARG A 58 2.11 15.87 16.21
N PRO A 59 1.62 17.04 15.80
CA PRO A 59 1.21 17.25 14.41
C PRO A 59 2.38 16.99 13.47
N VAL A 60 2.11 16.23 12.41
CA VAL A 60 3.08 15.91 11.36
C VAL A 60 2.49 16.18 9.98
N GLY A 61 3.35 16.26 8.97
CA GLY A 61 2.95 16.44 7.58
C GLY A 61 2.12 17.71 7.38
N VAL A 62 0.98 17.57 6.71
CA VAL A 62 0.11 18.71 6.36
C VAL A 62 -0.58 19.36 7.57
N LEU A 63 -0.64 18.67 8.71
CA LEU A 63 -1.22 19.24 9.92
C LEU A 63 -0.38 20.40 10.49
N ASN A 64 0.91 20.44 10.20
CA ASN A 64 1.77 21.56 10.56
C ASN A 64 1.43 22.87 9.83
N LEU A 65 0.61 22.82 8.79
CA LEU A 65 0.15 23.99 8.04
C LEU A 65 -1.11 24.61 8.66
N LEU A 66 -1.77 23.91 9.59
CA LEU A 66 -3.00 24.38 10.24
C LEU A 66 -2.66 25.31 11.40
N SER A 67 -3.53 26.32 11.60
CA SER A 67 -3.47 27.13 12.82
C SER A 67 -3.83 26.30 14.06
N PRO A 68 -3.34 26.67 15.26
CA PRO A 68 -3.67 25.95 16.49
C PRO A 68 -5.18 25.79 16.72
N SER A 69 -5.98 26.82 16.41
CA SER A 69 -7.43 26.77 16.54
C SER A 69 -8.09 25.83 15.54
N ALA A 70 -7.65 25.81 14.28
CA ALA A 70 -8.15 24.88 13.27
C ALA A 70 -7.78 23.42 13.63
N LEU A 71 -6.59 23.22 14.17
CA LEU A 71 -6.14 21.91 14.62
C LEU A 71 -6.96 21.41 15.80
N GLU A 72 -7.24 22.28 16.78
CA GLU A 72 -8.09 21.93 17.93
C GLU A 72 -9.54 21.61 17.50
N GLN A 73 -10.12 22.35 16.56
CA GLN A 73 -11.43 22.04 16.00
C GLN A 73 -11.42 20.68 15.27
N LEU A 74 -10.42 20.43 14.43
CA LEU A 74 -10.29 19.17 13.70
C LEU A 74 -10.16 17.98 14.65
N MET A 75 -9.36 18.12 15.72
CA MET A 75 -9.08 17.05 16.69
C MET A 75 -10.19 16.88 17.74
N SER A 76 -11.24 17.71 17.72
CA SER A 76 -12.43 17.49 18.54
C SER A 76 -13.20 16.23 18.09
N PRO A 77 -13.97 15.55 18.97
CA PRO A 77 -14.78 14.38 18.58
C PRO A 77 -15.68 14.67 17.37
N MET A 78 -16.35 15.83 17.36
CA MET A 78 -17.21 16.26 16.27
C MET A 78 -16.40 16.54 14.99
N GLY A 79 -15.26 17.22 15.12
CA GLY A 79 -14.38 17.52 13.98
C GLY A 79 -13.88 16.24 13.30
N LEU A 80 -13.41 15.26 14.06
CA LEU A 80 -12.96 13.97 13.54
C LEU A 80 -14.10 13.17 12.90
N CYS A 81 -15.32 13.18 13.49
CA CYS A 81 -16.50 12.55 12.88
C CYS A 81 -16.88 13.21 11.55
N VAL A 82 -16.98 14.53 11.51
CA VAL A 82 -17.32 15.27 10.28
C VAL A 82 -16.25 15.05 9.22
N PHE A 83 -14.98 15.10 9.59
CA PHE A 83 -13.85 14.82 8.70
C PHE A 83 -13.94 13.41 8.11
N LEU A 84 -14.17 12.39 8.94
CA LEU A 84 -14.26 11.00 8.52
C LEU A 84 -15.43 10.78 7.55
N ILE A 85 -16.62 11.25 7.90
CA ILE A 85 -17.82 11.15 7.05
C ILE A 85 -17.59 11.84 5.71
N SER A 86 -17.05 13.07 5.74
CA SER A 86 -16.75 13.83 4.51
C SER A 86 -15.74 13.07 3.62
N THR A 87 -14.71 12.49 4.22
CA THR A 87 -13.69 11.70 3.49
C THR A 87 -14.31 10.46 2.85
N ILE A 88 -15.16 9.72 3.58
CA ILE A 88 -15.86 8.54 3.04
C ILE A 88 -16.79 8.95 1.89
N LEU A 89 -17.56 10.03 2.04
CA LEU A 89 -18.43 10.50 0.96
C LEU A 89 -17.65 10.89 -0.30
N VAL A 90 -16.58 11.66 -0.16
CA VAL A 90 -15.73 12.05 -1.29
C VAL A 90 -15.08 10.83 -1.96
N ALA A 91 -14.55 9.88 -1.16
CA ALA A 91 -14.00 8.64 -1.67
C ALA A 91 -15.06 7.80 -2.42
N THR A 92 -16.31 7.78 -1.93
CA THR A 92 -17.43 7.11 -2.60
C THR A 92 -17.74 7.74 -3.96
N PHE A 93 -17.81 9.06 -4.06
CA PHE A 93 -18.00 9.73 -5.34
C PHE A 93 -16.83 9.49 -6.31
N ALA A 94 -15.59 9.46 -5.81
CA ALA A 94 -14.42 9.11 -6.59
C ALA A 94 -14.50 7.64 -7.07
N ALA A 95 -14.88 6.68 -6.22
CA ALA A 95 -15.09 5.27 -6.58
C ALA A 95 -16.13 5.13 -7.70
N LEU A 96 -17.24 5.85 -7.60
CA LEU A 96 -18.32 5.87 -8.58
C LEU A 96 -17.99 6.71 -9.84
N HIS A 97 -16.80 7.31 -9.91
CA HIS A 97 -16.35 8.18 -10.99
C HIS A 97 -17.24 9.40 -11.23
N ARG A 98 -17.91 9.88 -10.22
CA ARG A 98 -18.71 11.09 -10.31
C ARG A 98 -17.82 12.32 -10.12
N TRP A 99 -17.82 13.21 -11.11
CA TRP A 99 -16.92 14.38 -11.11
C TRP A 99 -15.47 14.01 -10.80
N PHE A 100 -14.95 13.00 -11.48
CA PHE A 100 -13.77 12.25 -11.06
C PHE A 100 -12.54 13.14 -10.81
N LEU A 101 -12.31 14.15 -11.64
CA LEU A 101 -11.22 15.10 -11.43
C LEU A 101 -11.31 15.79 -10.06
N LEU A 102 -12.49 16.32 -9.73
CA LEU A 102 -12.70 17.04 -8.47
C LEU A 102 -12.65 16.06 -7.27
N THR A 103 -13.40 14.96 -7.36
CA THR A 103 -13.54 14.02 -6.23
C THR A 103 -12.26 13.24 -5.96
N SER A 104 -11.48 12.85 -6.96
CA SER A 104 -10.18 12.22 -6.76
C SER A 104 -9.17 13.18 -6.15
N THR A 105 -9.17 14.46 -6.58
CA THR A 105 -8.28 15.48 -6.02
C THR A 105 -8.62 15.75 -4.55
N LEU A 106 -9.90 15.94 -4.23
CA LEU A 106 -10.35 16.13 -2.85
C LEU A 106 -10.08 14.89 -2.01
N ALA A 107 -10.32 13.69 -2.53
CA ALA A 107 -10.00 12.45 -1.85
C ALA A 107 -8.51 12.37 -1.51
N ALA A 108 -7.61 12.63 -2.46
CA ALA A 108 -6.17 12.60 -2.21
C ALA A 108 -5.77 13.59 -1.11
N ILE A 109 -6.33 14.79 -1.09
CA ILE A 109 -6.08 15.78 -0.03
C ILE A 109 -6.59 15.27 1.33
N LEU A 110 -7.84 14.83 1.42
CA LEU A 110 -8.43 14.34 2.66
C LEU A 110 -7.73 13.09 3.20
N LEU A 111 -7.34 12.17 2.31
CA LEU A 111 -6.58 10.98 2.69
C LEU A 111 -5.16 11.32 3.18
N THR A 112 -4.56 12.39 2.66
CA THR A 112 -3.29 12.91 3.19
C THR A 112 -3.45 13.47 4.60
N VAL A 113 -4.54 14.20 4.85
CA VAL A 113 -4.87 14.70 6.20
C VAL A 113 -5.13 13.51 7.13
N TYR A 114 -5.91 12.52 6.71
CA TYR A 114 -6.13 11.28 7.48
C TYR A 114 -4.82 10.61 7.87
N SER A 115 -3.94 10.37 6.89
CA SER A 115 -2.64 9.75 7.12
C SER A 115 -1.76 10.57 8.08
N SER A 116 -1.83 11.91 8.00
CA SER A 116 -1.14 12.81 8.92
C SER A 116 -1.73 12.73 10.34
N ILE A 117 -3.06 12.63 10.50
CA ILE A 117 -3.71 12.46 11.81
C ILE A 117 -3.22 11.20 12.50
N ILE A 118 -3.29 10.05 11.81
CA ILE A 118 -2.87 8.76 12.39
C ILE A 118 -1.40 8.81 12.82
N ARG A 119 -0.51 9.35 11.99
CA ARG A 119 0.93 9.45 12.28
C ARG A 119 1.28 10.45 13.38
N SER A 120 0.37 11.35 13.71
CA SER A 120 0.56 12.32 14.79
C SER A 120 0.48 11.72 16.19
N PHE A 121 -0.01 10.49 16.32
CA PHE A 121 -0.13 9.77 17.61
C PHE A 121 0.94 8.71 17.85
N GLY A 122 1.90 8.57 16.96
CA GLY A 122 3.00 7.63 17.13
C GLY A 122 3.46 6.99 15.83
N PRO A 123 4.39 6.03 15.91
CA PRO A 123 4.87 5.33 14.73
C PRO A 123 3.71 4.55 14.11
N ALA A 124 3.13 5.12 13.05
CA ALA A 124 2.10 4.44 12.30
C ALA A 124 2.71 3.29 11.51
N VAL A 125 2.01 2.18 11.47
CA VAL A 125 2.30 1.11 10.53
C VAL A 125 2.13 1.69 9.12
N HIS A 126 3.08 1.41 8.22
CA HIS A 126 3.13 2.02 6.87
C HIS A 126 2.05 1.47 5.91
N THR A 127 1.02 0.80 6.42
CA THR A 127 0.00 0.09 5.63
C THR A 127 -0.84 0.98 4.73
N ASP A 128 -0.90 2.29 4.96
CA ASP A 128 -1.70 3.22 4.15
C ASP A 128 -0.91 3.93 3.03
N ILE A 129 0.42 3.84 3.04
CA ILE A 129 1.26 4.61 2.10
C ILE A 129 1.01 4.19 0.67
N VAL A 130 1.01 2.89 0.39
CA VAL A 130 0.82 2.38 -0.98
C VAL A 130 -0.55 2.77 -1.50
N LEU A 131 -1.58 2.65 -0.68
CA LEU A 131 -2.95 3.02 -1.03
C LEU A 131 -3.09 4.53 -1.26
N LEU A 132 -2.39 5.36 -0.47
CA LEU A 132 -2.35 6.81 -0.65
C LEU A 132 -1.66 7.18 -1.96
N LEU A 133 -0.52 6.56 -2.26
CA LEU A 133 0.21 6.77 -3.51
C LEU A 133 -0.62 6.33 -4.72
N ALA A 134 -1.39 5.24 -4.60
CA ALA A 134 -2.33 4.81 -5.63
C ALA A 134 -3.45 5.85 -5.88
N ALA A 135 -3.98 6.47 -4.82
CA ALA A 135 -4.95 7.57 -4.96
C ALA A 135 -4.34 8.78 -5.68
N TYR A 136 -3.08 9.14 -5.38
CA TYR A 136 -2.36 10.18 -6.10
C TYR A 136 -2.13 9.84 -7.58
N ALA A 137 -1.76 8.59 -7.90
CA ALA A 137 -1.60 8.15 -9.29
C ALA A 137 -2.91 8.26 -10.08
N LEU A 138 -4.04 7.90 -9.46
CA LEU A 138 -5.38 8.05 -10.06
C LEU A 138 -5.78 9.53 -10.22
N THR A 139 -5.42 10.38 -9.26
CA THR A 139 -5.63 11.83 -9.36
C THR A 139 -4.81 12.43 -10.48
N GLY A 140 -3.53 12.05 -10.59
CA GLY A 140 -2.65 12.46 -11.69
C GLY A 140 -3.21 12.04 -13.05
N PHE A 141 -3.79 10.83 -13.15
CA PHE A 141 -4.49 10.39 -14.34
C PHE A 141 -5.71 11.29 -14.64
N ALA A 142 -6.53 11.63 -13.66
CA ALA A 142 -7.71 12.46 -13.86
C ALA A 142 -7.33 13.84 -14.44
N TRP A 143 -6.25 14.43 -13.95
CA TRP A 143 -5.70 15.68 -14.50
C TRP A 143 -5.13 15.51 -15.91
N ALA A 144 -4.38 14.43 -16.14
CA ALA A 144 -3.81 14.14 -17.46
C ALA A 144 -4.91 13.87 -18.51
N ASP A 145 -5.97 13.13 -18.15
CA ASP A 145 -7.11 12.85 -19.03
C ASP A 145 -7.92 14.12 -19.34
N PHE A 146 -8.01 15.04 -18.39
CA PHE A 146 -8.64 16.34 -18.59
C PHE A 146 -7.85 17.22 -19.59
N VAL A 147 -6.52 17.25 -19.47
CA VAL A 147 -5.66 18.08 -20.33
C VAL A 147 -5.41 17.45 -21.69
N ALA A 148 -5.25 16.12 -21.76
CA ALA A 148 -4.89 15.40 -22.99
C ALA A 148 -5.71 14.09 -23.14
N PRO A 149 -7.03 14.18 -23.39
CA PRO A 149 -7.93 13.03 -23.37
C PRO A 149 -7.67 11.99 -24.47
N LYS A 150 -6.85 12.33 -25.47
CA LYS A 150 -6.50 11.44 -26.60
C LYS A 150 -5.08 10.88 -26.51
N ALA A 151 -4.36 11.11 -25.38
CA ALA A 151 -2.99 10.65 -25.23
C ALA A 151 -2.88 9.12 -25.35
N SER A 152 -1.86 8.65 -26.06
CA SER A 152 -1.55 7.22 -26.16
C SER A 152 -1.15 6.68 -24.81
N GLY A 153 -1.56 5.44 -24.48
CA GLY A 153 -1.18 4.78 -23.21
C GLY A 153 -1.86 5.35 -21.97
N ARG A 154 -2.82 6.28 -22.08
CA ARG A 154 -3.47 6.96 -20.95
C ARG A 154 -4.04 6.01 -19.88
N TYR A 155 -4.46 4.82 -20.26
CA TYR A 155 -4.97 3.81 -19.30
C TYR A 155 -3.89 2.92 -18.71
N THR A 156 -2.75 2.77 -19.41
CA THR A 156 -1.60 1.99 -18.98
C THR A 156 -0.80 2.71 -17.90
N TYR A 157 -0.50 3.99 -18.12
CA TYR A 157 0.38 4.76 -17.23
C TYR A 157 -0.07 4.78 -15.76
N PRO A 158 -1.33 5.06 -15.42
CA PRO A 158 -1.75 5.07 -14.01
C PRO A 158 -1.61 3.70 -13.35
N LEU A 159 -1.90 2.61 -14.06
CA LEU A 159 -1.74 1.25 -13.54
C LEU A 159 -0.28 0.91 -13.30
N VAL A 160 0.58 1.19 -14.26
CA VAL A 160 2.03 0.99 -14.12
C VAL A 160 2.60 1.86 -13.03
N THR A 161 2.12 3.10 -12.87
CA THR A 161 2.56 4.00 -11.80
C THR A 161 2.21 3.44 -10.42
N ILE A 162 0.99 2.92 -10.23
CA ILE A 162 0.58 2.30 -8.95
C ILE A 162 1.49 1.13 -8.62
N ILE A 163 1.76 0.25 -9.60
CA ILE A 163 2.63 -0.91 -9.40
C ILE A 163 4.07 -0.48 -9.14
N ALA A 164 4.57 0.54 -9.84
CA ALA A 164 5.91 1.07 -9.65
C ALA A 164 6.07 1.64 -8.23
N LEU A 165 5.08 2.39 -7.74
CA LEU A 165 5.08 2.93 -6.39
C LEU A 165 5.03 1.83 -5.33
N LEU A 166 4.20 0.79 -5.54
CA LEU A 166 4.16 -0.38 -4.67
C LEU A 166 5.52 -1.07 -4.60
N THR A 167 6.09 -1.42 -5.75
CA THR A 167 7.34 -2.19 -5.81
C THR A 167 8.54 -1.38 -5.33
N LEU A 168 8.56 -0.06 -5.59
CA LEU A 168 9.58 0.84 -5.07
C LEU A 168 9.49 0.99 -3.55
N SER A 169 8.29 1.05 -2.99
CA SER A 169 8.08 1.08 -1.53
C SER A 169 8.70 -0.16 -0.87
N TYR A 170 8.46 -1.35 -1.42
CA TYR A 170 9.11 -2.58 -0.93
C TYR A 170 10.62 -2.54 -1.08
N CYS A 171 11.12 -2.09 -2.22
CA CYS A 171 12.56 -1.97 -2.45
C CYS A 171 13.22 -1.06 -1.40
N ILE A 172 12.60 0.07 -1.09
CA ILE A 172 13.08 1.00 -0.06
C ILE A 172 13.04 0.34 1.33
N VAL A 173 11.98 -0.39 1.67
CA VAL A 173 11.86 -1.10 2.96
C VAL A 173 12.95 -2.16 3.09
N GLY A 174 13.14 -3.00 2.06
CA GLY A 174 14.19 -4.02 2.06
C GLY A 174 15.60 -3.45 2.15
N LEU A 175 15.88 -2.39 1.37
CA LEU A 175 17.18 -1.68 1.43
C LEU A 175 17.41 -1.04 2.81
N ASN A 176 16.40 -0.37 3.36
CA ASN A 176 16.50 0.25 4.68
C ASN A 176 16.77 -0.80 5.77
N ARG A 177 16.14 -1.97 5.69
CA ARG A 177 16.39 -3.08 6.62
C ARG A 177 17.85 -3.54 6.56
N VAL A 178 18.45 -3.63 5.38
CA VAL A 178 19.86 -4.01 5.22
C VAL A 178 20.79 -2.89 5.68
N ILE A 179 20.55 -1.66 5.26
CA ILE A 179 21.45 -0.52 5.50
C ILE A 179 21.40 -0.10 6.98
N THR A 180 20.20 0.00 7.55
CA THR A 180 20.00 0.51 8.92
C THR A 180 20.06 -0.60 9.94
N GLY A 181 19.46 -1.76 9.66
CA GLY A 181 19.40 -2.90 10.58
C GLY A 181 20.66 -3.76 10.55
N GLY A 182 21.31 -3.88 9.41
CA GLY A 182 22.52 -4.69 9.24
C GLY A 182 22.34 -6.17 9.57
N ILE A 183 23.46 -6.86 9.81
CA ILE A 183 23.46 -8.29 10.18
C ILE A 183 22.64 -8.61 11.45
N PRO A 184 22.63 -7.78 12.50
CA PRO A 184 21.87 -8.07 13.72
C PRO A 184 20.39 -8.32 13.49
N VAL A 185 19.76 -7.65 12.51
CA VAL A 185 18.34 -7.86 12.16
C VAL A 185 18.08 -9.29 11.68
N PHE A 186 19.04 -9.91 11.02
CA PHE A 186 18.91 -11.25 10.45
C PHE A 186 19.40 -12.36 11.38
N ALA A 187 20.36 -12.06 12.26
CA ALA A 187 21.01 -13.04 13.13
C ALA A 187 20.47 -13.04 14.56
N GLY A 188 19.71 -12.03 14.95
CA GLY A 188 19.17 -11.89 16.30
C GLY A 188 17.76 -12.44 16.44
N ASP A 189 17.08 -11.99 17.48
CA ASP A 189 15.72 -12.34 17.91
C ASP A 189 14.65 -11.38 17.34
N THR A 190 14.94 -10.76 16.20
CA THR A 190 14.09 -9.72 15.58
C THR A 190 12.66 -10.18 15.36
N MET A 191 12.46 -11.40 14.85
CA MET A 191 11.12 -11.90 14.57
C MET A 191 10.35 -12.22 15.84
N GLU A 192 11.04 -12.67 16.88
CA GLU A 192 10.47 -12.86 18.22
C GLU A 192 9.99 -11.53 18.79
N VAL A 193 10.87 -10.53 18.83
CA VAL A 193 10.55 -9.19 19.34
C VAL A 193 9.39 -8.55 18.56
N TRP A 194 9.40 -8.65 17.25
CA TRP A 194 8.31 -8.10 16.42
C TRP A 194 6.98 -8.81 16.64
N ALA A 195 6.98 -10.13 16.78
CA ALA A 195 5.76 -10.90 17.02
C ALA A 195 5.15 -10.55 18.39
N ILE A 196 5.98 -10.48 19.44
CA ILE A 196 5.56 -10.08 20.78
C ILE A 196 5.02 -8.63 20.77
N ASP A 197 5.80 -7.67 20.25
CA ASP A 197 5.41 -6.25 20.20
C ASP A 197 4.08 -6.04 19.46
N ALA A 198 3.92 -6.69 18.30
CA ALA A 198 2.69 -6.60 17.54
C ALA A 198 1.49 -7.24 18.24
N SER A 199 1.70 -8.35 18.97
CA SER A 199 0.65 -8.98 19.77
C SER A 199 0.19 -8.09 20.92
N LEU A 200 1.10 -7.34 21.54
CA LEU A 200 0.77 -6.39 22.61
C LEU A 200 -0.04 -5.19 22.08
N ARG A 201 0.16 -4.79 20.84
CA ARG A 201 -0.54 -3.65 20.24
C ARG A 201 -1.98 -3.95 19.81
N GLY A 202 -2.32 -5.22 19.57
CA GLY A 202 -3.69 -5.68 19.31
C GLY A 202 -4.37 -5.02 18.10
N TYR A 203 -3.68 -4.91 16.96
CA TYR A 203 -4.12 -4.09 15.82
C TYR A 203 -5.51 -4.45 15.24
N TYR A 204 -5.70 -5.67 14.75
CA TYR A 204 -6.94 -6.01 14.00
C TYR A 204 -7.75 -7.14 14.63
N PHE A 205 -7.11 -8.24 14.99
CA PHE A 205 -7.80 -9.46 15.42
C PHE A 205 -7.59 -9.81 16.88
N ASN A 206 -6.77 -9.04 17.58
CA ASN A 206 -6.41 -9.25 18.98
C ASN A 206 -6.01 -10.72 19.26
N THR A 207 -5.31 -11.34 18.30
CA THR A 207 -4.76 -12.68 18.48
C THR A 207 -3.46 -12.58 19.28
N ASN A 208 -3.30 -13.41 20.30
CA ASN A 208 -2.08 -13.43 21.10
C ASN A 208 -1.08 -14.50 20.59
N ILE A 209 -1.22 -14.95 19.35
CA ILE A 209 -0.39 -16.01 18.76
C ILE A 209 1.09 -15.62 18.78
N GLY A 210 1.41 -14.38 18.42
CA GLY A 210 2.79 -13.88 18.43
C GLY A 210 3.44 -13.90 19.81
N TRP A 211 2.65 -13.76 20.87
CA TRP A 211 3.14 -13.88 22.25
C TRP A 211 3.71 -15.25 22.57
N HIS A 212 3.20 -16.32 21.93
CA HIS A 212 3.64 -17.69 22.15
C HIS A 212 4.77 -18.14 21.21
N ILE A 213 5.22 -17.29 20.28
CA ILE A 213 6.31 -17.62 19.34
C ILE A 213 7.59 -18.09 20.05
N PRO A 214 8.03 -17.50 21.20
CA PRO A 214 9.20 -17.99 21.93
C PRO A 214 9.08 -19.44 22.40
N GLU A 215 7.84 -19.92 22.63
CA GLU A 215 7.55 -21.30 23.05
C GLU A 215 7.62 -22.29 21.87
N TRP A 216 7.71 -21.79 20.63
CA TRP A 216 7.69 -22.58 19.40
C TRP A 216 9.00 -22.43 18.60
N PRO A 217 10.09 -23.05 19.05
CA PRO A 217 11.42 -22.81 18.47
C PRO A 217 11.51 -23.15 16.96
N VAL A 218 10.74 -24.14 16.50
CA VAL A 218 10.70 -24.50 15.07
C VAL A 218 10.05 -23.39 14.27
N THR A 219 8.92 -22.84 14.75
CA THR A 219 8.21 -21.74 14.08
C THR A 219 9.07 -20.49 14.06
N LEU A 220 9.70 -20.15 15.19
CA LEU A 220 10.61 -19.01 15.30
C LEU A 220 11.79 -19.15 14.34
N PHE A 221 12.40 -20.33 14.24
CA PHE A 221 13.47 -20.61 13.28
C PHE A 221 13.03 -20.35 11.84
N PHE A 222 11.84 -20.81 11.43
CA PHE A 222 11.33 -20.57 10.08
C PHE A 222 11.03 -19.09 9.83
N LEU A 223 10.45 -18.37 10.80
CA LEU A 223 10.18 -16.95 10.68
C LEU A 223 11.48 -16.15 10.56
N GLN A 224 12.45 -16.43 11.43
CA GLN A 224 13.75 -15.75 11.42
C GLN A 224 14.55 -16.05 10.15
N SER A 225 14.56 -17.31 9.68
CA SER A 225 15.22 -17.71 8.43
C SER A 225 14.49 -17.16 7.20
N GLY A 226 13.19 -16.93 7.27
CA GLY A 226 12.39 -16.31 6.22
C GLY A 226 12.68 -14.82 6.01
N LEU A 227 13.12 -14.13 7.07
CA LEU A 227 13.33 -12.67 7.02
C LEU A 227 14.37 -12.24 5.96
N PRO A 228 15.57 -12.85 5.83
CA PRO A 228 16.50 -12.52 4.76
C PRO A 228 15.92 -12.83 3.37
N VAL A 229 15.16 -13.93 3.23
CA VAL A 229 14.53 -14.29 1.95
C VAL A 229 13.54 -13.21 1.53
N ILE A 230 12.63 -12.82 2.42
CA ILE A 230 11.66 -11.74 2.15
C ILE A 230 12.38 -10.43 1.83
N THR A 231 13.45 -10.09 2.56
CA THR A 231 14.22 -8.87 2.31
C THR A 231 14.83 -8.86 0.90
N VAL A 232 15.32 -10.00 0.41
CA VAL A 232 15.78 -10.11 -0.99
C VAL A 232 14.63 -9.90 -1.97
N PHE A 233 13.46 -10.50 -1.74
CA PHE A 233 12.28 -10.29 -2.58
C PHE A 233 11.80 -8.83 -2.56
N GLU A 234 11.82 -8.17 -1.39
CA GLU A 234 11.51 -6.75 -1.26
C GLU A 234 12.47 -5.89 -2.09
N ILE A 235 13.80 -6.10 -1.99
CA ILE A 235 14.80 -5.36 -2.77
C ILE A 235 14.61 -5.58 -4.26
N LEU A 236 14.30 -6.78 -4.68
CA LEU A 236 14.11 -7.16 -6.08
C LEU A 236 12.69 -6.85 -6.60
N ALA A 237 11.78 -6.34 -5.77
CA ALA A 237 10.39 -6.07 -6.15
C ALA A 237 10.24 -5.29 -7.47
N PRO A 238 11.07 -4.26 -7.80
CA PRO A 238 10.96 -3.56 -9.08
C PRO A 238 11.13 -4.45 -10.32
N LEU A 239 11.80 -5.61 -10.21
CA LEU A 239 11.90 -6.56 -11.32
C LEU A 239 10.54 -7.11 -11.74
N SER A 240 9.55 -7.13 -10.83
CA SER A 240 8.19 -7.57 -11.15
C SER A 240 7.48 -6.67 -12.17
N LEU A 241 7.93 -5.42 -12.38
CA LEU A 241 7.41 -4.54 -13.44
C LEU A 241 7.72 -5.06 -14.84
N ALA A 242 8.91 -5.62 -15.02
CA ALA A 242 9.46 -5.91 -16.33
C ALA A 242 9.66 -7.42 -16.61
N VAL A 243 9.72 -8.25 -15.56
CA VAL A 243 10.08 -9.68 -15.68
C VAL A 243 8.87 -10.56 -15.33
N PRO A 244 8.15 -11.10 -16.34
CA PRO A 244 6.94 -11.89 -16.10
C PRO A 244 7.17 -13.12 -15.21
N HIS A 245 8.26 -13.84 -15.40
CA HIS A 245 8.58 -15.02 -14.58
C HIS A 245 8.82 -14.66 -13.11
N PHE A 246 9.48 -13.55 -12.83
CA PHE A 246 9.68 -13.08 -11.48
C PHE A 246 8.36 -12.72 -10.79
N ARG A 247 7.38 -12.12 -11.49
CA ARG A 247 6.04 -11.82 -10.94
C ARG A 247 5.34 -13.06 -10.38
N TRP A 248 5.42 -14.20 -11.11
CA TRP A 248 4.76 -15.43 -10.71
C TRP A 248 5.33 -16.05 -9.43
N ILE A 249 6.59 -15.72 -9.10
CA ILE A 249 7.22 -16.12 -7.85
C ILE A 249 6.98 -15.04 -6.77
N PHE A 250 7.13 -13.78 -7.14
CA PHE A 250 7.00 -12.63 -6.24
C PHE A 250 5.62 -12.55 -5.58
N ILE A 251 4.54 -12.69 -6.38
CA ILE A 251 3.17 -12.59 -5.86
C ILE A 251 2.90 -13.61 -4.74
N PRO A 252 3.08 -14.93 -4.92
CA PRO A 252 2.80 -15.89 -3.86
C PRO A 252 3.73 -15.74 -2.66
N VAL A 253 4.99 -15.37 -2.86
CA VAL A 253 5.94 -15.15 -1.75
C VAL A 253 5.47 -13.98 -0.89
N MET A 254 5.13 -12.84 -1.51
CA MET A 254 4.69 -11.65 -0.76
C MET A 254 3.31 -11.84 -0.14
N LEU A 255 2.38 -12.53 -0.81
CA LEU A 255 1.09 -12.89 -0.21
C LEU A 255 1.27 -13.79 1.02
N SER A 256 2.14 -14.80 0.93
CA SER A 256 2.44 -15.68 2.06
C SER A 256 3.06 -14.90 3.23
N PHE A 257 3.99 -13.99 2.94
CA PHE A 257 4.58 -13.11 3.94
C PHE A 257 3.52 -12.26 4.67
N HIS A 258 2.58 -11.64 3.94
CA HIS A 258 1.53 -10.85 4.57
C HIS A 258 0.52 -11.69 5.34
N LEU A 259 0.21 -12.90 4.89
CA LEU A 259 -0.62 -13.83 5.65
C LEU A 259 0.07 -14.28 6.94
N LEU A 260 1.38 -14.55 6.90
CA LEU A 260 2.15 -14.88 8.10
C LEU A 260 2.25 -13.67 9.04
N SER A 261 2.43 -12.45 8.50
CA SER A 261 2.40 -11.22 9.31
C SER A 261 1.04 -11.01 9.98
N LEU A 262 -0.07 -11.36 9.32
CA LEU A 262 -1.38 -11.33 9.93
C LEU A 262 -1.49 -12.33 11.08
N VAL A 263 -1.06 -13.57 10.87
CA VAL A 263 -1.19 -14.65 11.86
C VAL A 263 -0.29 -14.41 13.08
N PHE A 264 0.97 -14.07 12.85
CA PHE A 264 1.98 -14.02 13.92
C PHE A 264 2.23 -12.62 14.48
N MET A 265 1.94 -11.57 13.70
CA MET A 265 2.17 -10.18 14.10
C MET A 265 0.87 -9.38 14.23
N ASN A 266 -0.29 -9.99 13.92
CA ASN A 266 -1.58 -9.30 13.94
C ASN A 266 -1.60 -8.02 13.06
N ILE A 267 -0.79 -7.99 12.00
CA ILE A 267 -0.69 -6.88 11.05
C ILE A 267 -1.29 -7.31 9.72
N PHE A 268 -2.33 -6.63 9.27
CA PHE A 268 -3.04 -6.96 8.05
C PHE A 268 -2.79 -5.93 6.95
N PHE A 269 -2.09 -6.36 5.90
CA PHE A 269 -1.74 -5.56 4.72
C PHE A 269 -2.72 -5.80 3.56
N PHE A 270 -4.03 -5.68 3.80
CA PHE A 270 -5.03 -6.02 2.77
C PHE A 270 -4.99 -5.09 1.55
N ASP A 271 -4.60 -3.86 1.74
CA ASP A 271 -4.39 -2.85 0.70
C ASP A 271 -3.25 -3.22 -0.24
N ASP A 272 -2.11 -3.65 0.31
CA ASP A 272 -1.00 -4.14 -0.49
C ASP A 272 -1.37 -5.42 -1.25
N MET A 273 -2.07 -6.36 -0.58
CA MET A 273 -2.54 -7.60 -1.21
C MET A 273 -3.45 -7.32 -2.41
N PHE A 274 -4.32 -6.31 -2.33
CA PHE A 274 -5.11 -5.87 -3.48
C PHE A 274 -4.23 -5.33 -4.60
N CYS A 275 -3.21 -4.52 -4.28
CA CYS A 275 -2.30 -3.97 -5.28
C CYS A 275 -1.48 -5.06 -6.00
N TYR A 276 -1.23 -6.23 -5.37
CA TYR A 276 -0.60 -7.36 -6.07
C TYR A 276 -1.46 -7.92 -7.21
N LEU A 277 -2.79 -7.77 -7.15
CA LEU A 277 -3.65 -8.17 -8.26
C LEU A 277 -3.32 -7.38 -9.53
N LEU A 278 -2.80 -6.16 -9.40
CA LEU A 278 -2.37 -5.35 -10.54
C LEU A 278 -1.08 -5.87 -11.19
N LEU A 279 -0.30 -6.73 -10.50
CA LEU A 279 0.85 -7.41 -11.10
C LEU A 279 0.44 -8.52 -12.09
N VAL A 280 -0.84 -8.86 -12.17
CA VAL A 280 -1.38 -9.76 -13.19
C VAL A 280 -1.83 -8.94 -14.38
N ASP A 281 -1.37 -9.26 -15.59
CA ASP A 281 -1.82 -8.58 -16.81
C ASP A 281 -3.22 -9.06 -17.21
N TRP A 282 -4.23 -8.44 -16.59
CA TRP A 282 -5.64 -8.75 -16.81
C TRP A 282 -6.10 -8.46 -18.22
N SER A 283 -5.48 -7.47 -18.90
CA SER A 283 -5.83 -7.11 -20.27
C SER A 283 -5.51 -8.23 -21.28
N ARG A 284 -4.45 -9.01 -21.02
CA ARG A 284 -4.12 -10.20 -21.81
C ARG A 284 -5.02 -11.40 -21.50
N ARG A 285 -5.44 -11.55 -20.24
CA ARG A 285 -6.30 -12.67 -19.82
C ARG A 285 -7.76 -12.48 -20.20
N PHE A 286 -8.23 -11.24 -20.17
CA PHE A 286 -9.62 -10.88 -20.43
C PHE A 286 -9.70 -9.79 -21.50
N PRO A 287 -9.94 -10.14 -22.77
CA PRO A 287 -9.99 -9.17 -23.89
C PRO A 287 -11.02 -8.05 -23.67
N ALA A 288 -12.06 -8.30 -22.86
CA ALA A 288 -13.05 -7.28 -22.51
C ALA A 288 -12.47 -6.12 -21.66
N LEU A 289 -11.30 -6.32 -21.03
CA LEU A 289 -10.57 -5.33 -20.25
C LEU A 289 -9.49 -4.63 -21.08
N ALA A 290 -9.18 -5.17 -22.26
CA ALA A 290 -8.22 -4.58 -23.17
C ALA A 290 -8.80 -3.36 -23.90
N ARG A 291 -7.91 -2.51 -24.40
CA ARG A 291 -8.26 -1.43 -25.31
C ARG A 291 -8.75 -2.06 -26.62
N LYS A 292 -9.91 -1.64 -27.13
CA LYS A 292 -10.32 -2.00 -28.50
C LYS A 292 -9.27 -1.44 -29.46
N ALA A 293 -8.73 -2.32 -30.32
CA ALA A 293 -7.94 -1.87 -31.46
C ALA A 293 -8.83 -0.93 -32.27
N GLY A 294 -8.48 0.35 -32.29
CA GLY A 294 -9.16 1.36 -33.09
C GLY A 294 -8.54 1.43 -34.44
#